data_fe2d27ac106b2748bab71db0d4c0b2b1
#
_entry.id   fe2d27ac106b2748bab71db0d4c0b2b1
#
_cell.length_a   1.000
_cell.length_b   1.000
_cell.length_c   1.000
_cell.angle_alpha   90.00
_cell.angle_beta   90.00
_cell.angle_gamma   90.00
#
_symmetry.space_group_name_H-M   'P 1'
#
loop_
_entity.id
_entity.type
_entity.pdbx_description
1 polymer ?
#
loop_
_entity_poly.entity_id
_entity_poly.type
_entity_poly.pdbx_seq_one_letter_code
_entity_poly.pdbx_strand_id
1 'polypeptide(L)'
;MTYIKKSVPRAEGNPGTGIQPRDQLTLIDIDDIAFMPSADDKGVVIADNIVMKPGRYGYNIYMTQGTIEVTSAAEGDTDKIGFTPSIKFEHPGNEQEVREFNSINRKFIVVMRYCSGKPADLIGTICNPCKLTPSYTGNNESNTNEMTFTQISKGSDIFIYKGTVTLEEPVSVVETGVKVVPFISEGQY
;
A
#
# COMPACT_ATOMS: atom_id res chain seq x y z
N MET A 1 27.45 0.58 -7.54
CA MET A 1 27.19 0.66 -6.07
C MET A 1 28.51 0.31 -5.36
N THR A 2 29.04 1.22 -4.54
CA THR A 2 30.28 0.96 -3.79
C THR A 2 29.91 0.34 -2.46
N TYR A 3 30.35 -0.89 -2.21
CA TYR A 3 30.15 -1.54 -0.92
C TYR A 3 30.97 -0.85 0.17
N ILE A 4 30.29 -0.27 1.14
CA ILE A 4 30.93 0.35 2.30
C ILE A 4 30.99 -0.68 3.42
N LYS A 5 32.19 -1.12 3.76
CA LYS A 5 32.44 -1.96 4.95
C LYS A 5 32.09 -1.13 6.19
N LYS A 6 31.01 -1.47 6.87
CA LYS A 6 30.57 -0.81 8.09
C LYS A 6 30.13 -1.85 9.11
N SER A 7 30.50 -1.65 10.37
CA SER A 7 29.93 -2.43 11.46
C SER A 7 28.42 -2.15 11.56
N VAL A 8 27.63 -3.22 11.75
CA VAL A 8 26.19 -3.13 11.99
C VAL A 8 25.94 -3.49 13.46
N PRO A 9 26.04 -2.52 14.38
CA PRO A 9 25.77 -2.78 15.79
C PRO A 9 24.26 -3.02 16.00
N ARG A 10 23.92 -3.70 17.09
CA ARG A 10 22.55 -3.81 17.54
C ARG A 10 22.00 -2.41 17.86
N ALA A 11 20.82 -2.08 17.36
CA ALA A 11 20.14 -0.84 17.74
C ALA A 11 19.74 -0.88 19.23
N GLU A 12 19.64 0.29 19.84
CA GLU A 12 19.19 0.43 21.23
C GLU A 12 17.74 0.00 21.43
N GLY A 13 17.41 -0.36 22.65
CA GLY A 13 16.08 -0.80 23.06
C GLY A 13 15.76 -2.23 22.63
N ASN A 14 14.53 -2.45 22.16
CA ASN A 14 14.05 -3.75 21.67
C ASN A 14 13.76 -3.70 20.14
N PRO A 15 14.77 -3.71 19.30
CA PRO A 15 14.63 -3.55 17.86
C PRO A 15 13.90 -4.72 17.17
N GLY A 16 13.83 -5.87 17.83
CA GLY A 16 13.12 -7.05 17.36
C GLY A 16 11.64 -7.11 17.74
N THR A 17 11.10 -6.06 18.36
CA THR A 17 9.66 -5.97 18.61
C THR A 17 8.90 -5.95 17.28
N GLY A 18 7.75 -6.63 17.24
CA GLY A 18 6.88 -6.69 16.07
C GLY A 18 6.56 -5.30 15.52
N ILE A 19 6.40 -5.21 14.22
CA ILE A 19 5.99 -3.98 13.53
C ILE A 19 4.55 -3.63 13.88
N GLN A 20 4.24 -2.33 13.88
CA GLN A 20 2.88 -1.82 14.05
C GLN A 20 2.50 -0.98 12.83
N PRO A 21 2.10 -1.61 11.73
CA PRO A 21 1.64 -0.90 10.54
C PRO A 21 0.33 -0.17 10.84
N ARG A 22 0.05 0.87 10.08
CA ARG A 22 -1.29 1.46 10.03
C ARG A 22 -2.24 0.49 9.34
N ASP A 23 -3.51 0.69 9.53
CA ASP A 23 -4.61 -0.09 8.94
C ASP A 23 -4.90 0.27 7.47
N GLN A 24 -4.06 1.09 6.87
CA GLN A 24 -4.20 1.54 5.49
C GLN A 24 -2.90 1.35 4.72
N LEU A 25 -3.00 0.66 3.59
CA LEU A 25 -1.95 0.51 2.61
C LEU A 25 -2.18 1.49 1.47
N THR A 26 -1.18 2.30 1.16
CA THR A 26 -1.24 3.20 0.01
C THR A 26 -0.78 2.46 -1.24
N LEU A 27 -1.62 2.45 -2.27
CA LEU A 27 -1.37 1.87 -3.58
C LEU A 27 -1.22 2.98 -4.61
N ILE A 28 -0.25 2.82 -5.49
CA ILE A 28 0.02 3.73 -6.58
C ILE A 28 0.09 2.91 -7.86
N ASP A 29 -0.82 3.18 -8.78
CA ASP A 29 -0.77 2.57 -10.11
C ASP A 29 0.42 3.14 -10.89
N ILE A 30 1.24 2.28 -11.47
CA ILE A 30 2.43 2.73 -12.19
C ILE A 30 2.10 3.61 -13.40
N ASP A 31 0.92 3.40 -14.01
CA ASP A 31 0.46 4.18 -15.15
C ASP A 31 0.08 5.61 -14.78
N ASP A 32 -0.17 5.89 -13.50
CA ASP A 32 -0.55 7.19 -12.97
C ASP A 32 0.64 8.01 -12.46
N ILE A 33 1.84 7.46 -12.50
CA ILE A 33 3.06 8.14 -12.05
C ILE A 33 3.64 9.00 -13.18
N ALA A 34 3.89 10.28 -12.90
CA ALA A 34 4.62 11.17 -13.78
C ALA A 34 6.14 11.07 -13.55
N PHE A 35 6.55 10.98 -12.29
CA PHE A 35 7.96 10.87 -11.92
C PHE A 35 8.12 10.07 -10.64
N MET A 36 9.03 9.10 -10.66
CA MET A 36 9.46 8.34 -9.51
C MET A 36 10.92 8.67 -9.17
N PRO A 37 11.20 9.15 -7.95
CA PRO A 37 12.57 9.43 -7.55
C PRO A 37 13.39 8.15 -7.44
N SER A 38 14.69 8.28 -7.70
CA SER A 38 15.64 7.20 -7.51
C SER A 38 15.99 7.04 -6.05
N ALA A 39 16.39 5.83 -5.67
CA ALA A 39 16.98 5.60 -4.37
C ALA A 39 18.34 6.31 -4.27
N ASP A 40 18.78 6.53 -3.04
CA ASP A 40 20.09 7.07 -2.71
C ASP A 40 21.25 6.21 -3.27
N ASP A 41 22.47 6.70 -3.18
CA ASP A 41 23.67 6.00 -3.67
C ASP A 41 23.87 4.60 -3.07
N LYS A 42 23.22 4.33 -1.95
CA LYS A 42 23.24 3.03 -1.27
C LYS A 42 22.12 2.10 -1.74
N GLY A 43 21.15 2.63 -2.50
CA GLY A 43 20.02 1.87 -3.00
C GLY A 43 18.98 1.50 -1.94
N VAL A 44 18.91 2.24 -0.83
CA VAL A 44 18.05 1.90 0.33
C VAL A 44 16.98 2.93 0.62
N VAL A 45 17.29 4.22 0.44
CA VAL A 45 16.40 5.32 0.85
C VAL A 45 15.90 6.07 -0.37
N ILE A 46 14.59 6.27 -0.46
CA ILE A 46 13.94 7.18 -1.39
C ILE A 46 13.43 8.37 -0.57
N ALA A 47 14.09 9.52 -0.73
CA ALA A 47 13.82 10.70 0.09
C ALA A 47 12.75 11.63 -0.51
N ASP A 48 12.69 11.69 -1.84
CA ASP A 48 11.84 12.64 -2.56
C ASP A 48 10.43 12.08 -2.82
N ASN A 49 9.51 12.99 -3.17
CA ASN A 49 8.11 12.65 -3.40
C ASN A 49 7.91 11.94 -4.75
N ILE A 50 7.03 10.95 -4.77
CA ILE A 50 6.49 10.41 -6.00
C ILE A 50 5.51 11.43 -6.57
N VAL A 51 5.72 11.84 -7.81
CA VAL A 51 4.88 12.82 -8.51
C VAL A 51 3.87 12.09 -9.38
N MET A 52 2.59 12.37 -9.14
CA MET A 52 1.48 11.81 -9.91
C MET A 52 1.21 12.64 -11.17
N LYS A 53 0.66 12.03 -12.20
CA LYS A 53 0.14 12.74 -13.37
C LYS A 53 -1.01 13.68 -12.98
N PRO A 54 -1.28 14.76 -13.73
CA PRO A 54 -2.38 15.65 -13.44
C PRO A 54 -3.72 14.89 -13.32
N GLY A 55 -4.45 15.14 -12.24
CA GLY A 55 -5.73 14.49 -11.96
C GLY A 55 -5.65 13.01 -11.61
N ARG A 56 -4.46 12.50 -11.26
CA ARG A 56 -4.22 11.14 -10.79
C ARG A 56 -3.73 11.14 -9.35
N TYR A 57 -4.09 10.09 -8.62
CA TYR A 57 -3.86 9.98 -7.18
C TYR A 57 -3.48 8.55 -6.81
N GLY A 58 -2.70 8.43 -5.72
CA GLY A 58 -2.63 7.16 -5.00
C GLY A 58 -3.90 6.97 -4.16
N TYR A 59 -4.23 5.76 -3.83
CA TYR A 59 -5.40 5.45 -3.01
C TYR A 59 -5.07 4.46 -1.91
N ASN A 60 -5.88 4.45 -0.86
CA ASN A 60 -5.67 3.60 0.29
C ASN A 60 -6.62 2.41 0.24
N ILE A 61 -6.10 1.25 0.65
CA ILE A 61 -6.88 0.05 0.94
C ILE A 61 -6.78 -0.27 2.43
N TYR A 62 -7.91 -0.63 3.04
CA TYR A 62 -7.95 -1.05 4.44
C TYR A 62 -7.32 -2.43 4.62
N MET A 63 -6.55 -2.57 5.70
CA MET A 63 -5.93 -3.83 6.13
C MET A 63 -6.40 -4.18 7.53
N THR A 64 -6.86 -5.39 7.75
CA THR A 64 -7.19 -5.88 9.09
C THR A 64 -5.93 -5.96 9.94
N GLN A 65 -5.91 -5.22 11.05
CA GLN A 65 -4.79 -5.26 11.98
C GLN A 65 -4.57 -6.69 12.52
N GLY A 66 -3.30 -7.06 12.66
CA GLY A 66 -2.91 -8.40 13.13
C GLY A 66 -2.79 -9.46 12.02
N THR A 67 -3.26 -9.17 10.80
CA THR A 67 -3.10 -10.06 9.64
C THR A 67 -2.00 -9.59 8.68
N ILE A 68 -1.40 -8.44 8.96
CA ILE A 68 -0.44 -7.79 8.08
C ILE A 68 0.93 -8.46 8.25
N GLU A 69 1.44 -9.01 7.16
CA GLU A 69 2.73 -9.64 7.08
C GLU A 69 3.54 -9.01 5.94
N VAL A 70 4.77 -8.61 6.25
CA VAL A 70 5.72 -8.09 5.27
C VAL A 70 6.92 -8.99 5.25
N THR A 71 7.26 -9.48 4.08
CA THR A 71 8.40 -10.37 3.89
C THR A 71 9.32 -9.86 2.80
N SER A 72 10.60 -10.12 2.94
CA SER A 72 11.58 -9.92 1.89
C SER A 72 12.60 -11.03 1.99
N ALA A 73 12.70 -11.82 0.95
CA ALA A 73 13.63 -12.93 0.88
C ALA A 73 14.68 -12.68 -0.22
N ALA A 74 15.94 -12.92 0.11
CA ALA A 74 17.00 -12.99 -0.88
C ALA A 74 16.91 -14.33 -1.63
N GLU A 75 16.84 -14.28 -2.93
CA GLU A 75 16.73 -15.45 -3.78
C GLU A 75 17.79 -15.42 -4.89
N GLY A 76 18.35 -16.58 -5.20
CA GLY A 76 19.29 -16.78 -6.29
C GLY A 76 20.63 -17.30 -5.85
N ASP A 77 21.44 -17.67 -6.84
CA ASP A 77 22.83 -18.12 -6.64
C ASP A 77 23.78 -16.92 -6.46
N THR A 78 25.03 -17.21 -6.15
CA THR A 78 26.09 -16.26 -5.75
C THR A 78 26.15 -14.98 -6.62
N ASP A 79 25.95 -15.09 -7.94
CA ASP A 79 26.03 -13.95 -8.88
C ASP A 79 24.65 -13.44 -9.35
N LYS A 80 23.56 -13.98 -8.79
CA LYS A 80 22.18 -13.69 -9.22
C LYS A 80 21.24 -13.41 -8.05
N ILE A 81 21.80 -12.93 -6.93
CA ILE A 81 21.01 -12.62 -5.74
C ILE A 81 20.16 -11.39 -6.01
N GLY A 82 18.88 -11.51 -5.72
CA GLY A 82 17.91 -10.42 -5.71
C GLY A 82 16.86 -10.67 -4.64
N PHE A 83 16.07 -9.67 -4.34
CA PHE A 83 14.99 -9.75 -3.34
C PHE A 83 13.65 -9.83 -4.03
N THR A 84 12.70 -10.53 -3.39
CA THR A 84 11.31 -10.61 -3.81
C THR A 84 10.43 -10.17 -2.63
N PRO A 85 10.36 -8.86 -2.34
CA PRO A 85 9.52 -8.36 -1.26
C PRO A 85 8.04 -8.55 -1.57
N SER A 86 7.27 -8.85 -0.52
CA SER A 86 5.83 -8.95 -0.58
C SER A 86 5.16 -8.43 0.69
N ILE A 87 3.92 -7.99 0.55
CA ILE A 87 3.02 -7.67 1.65
C ILE A 87 1.73 -8.46 1.49
N LYS A 88 1.29 -9.06 2.59
CA LYS A 88 0.09 -9.88 2.67
C LYS A 88 -0.77 -9.35 3.82
N PHE A 89 -2.09 -9.30 3.63
CA PHE A 89 -3.05 -8.92 4.65
C PHE A 89 -4.45 -9.42 4.31
N GLU A 90 -5.36 -9.35 5.26
CA GLU A 90 -6.78 -9.62 5.06
C GLU A 90 -7.57 -8.31 4.95
N HIS A 91 -8.51 -8.30 4.03
CA HIS A 91 -9.54 -7.27 3.88
C HIS A 91 -10.90 -7.88 4.18
N PRO A 92 -11.70 -7.31 5.11
CA PRO A 92 -13.00 -7.85 5.47
C PRO A 92 -14.03 -7.60 4.38
N GLY A 93 -14.96 -8.52 4.22
CA GLY A 93 -16.05 -8.41 3.27
C GLY A 93 -15.69 -8.81 1.85
N ASN A 94 -16.68 -8.85 0.97
CA ASN A 94 -16.55 -9.17 -0.45
C ASN A 94 -17.57 -8.38 -1.27
N GLU A 95 -17.62 -7.07 -0.98
CA GLU A 95 -18.50 -6.12 -1.61
C GLU A 95 -18.14 -5.92 -3.09
N GLN A 96 -18.97 -5.21 -3.82
CA GLN A 96 -18.78 -5.00 -5.26
C GLN A 96 -17.43 -4.34 -5.55
N GLU A 97 -17.06 -3.31 -4.79
CA GLU A 97 -15.82 -2.55 -4.96
C GLU A 97 -14.57 -3.43 -4.79
N VAL A 98 -14.60 -4.34 -3.80
CA VAL A 98 -13.50 -5.29 -3.55
C VAL A 98 -13.37 -6.28 -4.71
N ARG A 99 -14.50 -6.77 -5.24
CA ARG A 99 -14.51 -7.69 -6.38
C ARG A 99 -14.01 -7.01 -7.65
N GLU A 100 -14.44 -5.78 -7.91
CA GLU A 100 -13.96 -4.96 -9.02
C GLU A 100 -12.45 -4.74 -8.90
N PHE A 101 -11.97 -4.34 -7.71
CA PHE A 101 -10.56 -4.17 -7.43
C PHE A 101 -9.76 -5.47 -7.67
N ASN A 102 -10.24 -6.60 -7.17
CA ASN A 102 -9.59 -7.90 -7.33
C ASN A 102 -9.57 -8.39 -8.79
N SER A 103 -10.52 -7.93 -9.61
CA SER A 103 -10.61 -8.31 -11.03
C SER A 103 -9.64 -7.54 -11.92
N ILE A 104 -9.05 -6.47 -11.42
CA ILE A 104 -8.19 -5.59 -12.20
C ILE A 104 -6.75 -6.09 -12.14
N ASN A 105 -6.20 -6.51 -13.28
CA ASN A 105 -4.80 -6.89 -13.39
C ASN A 105 -3.91 -5.64 -13.57
N ARG A 106 -3.72 -4.88 -12.50
CA ARG A 106 -2.86 -3.69 -12.47
C ARG A 106 -1.53 -3.98 -11.81
N LYS A 107 -0.62 -3.04 -12.00
CA LYS A 107 0.73 -3.08 -11.43
C LYS A 107 0.89 -1.88 -10.48
N PHE A 108 1.36 -2.16 -9.29
CA PHE A 108 1.37 -1.19 -8.20
C PHE A 108 2.76 -0.93 -7.65
N ILE A 109 2.95 0.26 -7.14
CA ILE A 109 3.92 0.56 -6.10
C ILE A 109 3.15 0.64 -4.80
N VAL A 110 3.69 0.01 -3.77
CA VAL A 110 3.03 -0.17 -2.48
C VAL A 110 3.77 0.61 -1.42
N VAL A 111 3.07 1.44 -0.65
CA VAL A 111 3.63 2.22 0.45
C VAL A 111 2.92 1.87 1.74
N MET A 112 3.66 1.29 2.69
CA MET A 112 3.17 0.95 4.00
C MET A 112 3.69 1.91 5.06
N ARG A 113 2.80 2.47 5.88
CA ARG A 113 3.12 3.41 6.95
C ARG A 113 2.97 2.77 8.32
N TYR A 114 3.72 3.28 9.28
CA TYR A 114 3.74 2.78 10.66
C TYR A 114 3.10 3.76 11.65
N CYS A 115 2.53 3.21 12.74
CA CYS A 115 1.99 4.01 13.84
C CYS A 115 3.09 4.71 14.64
N SER A 116 4.30 4.15 14.66
CA SER A 116 5.43 4.61 15.48
C SER A 116 6.18 5.83 14.94
N GLY A 117 5.71 6.46 13.86
CA GLY A 117 6.42 7.57 13.22
C GLY A 117 7.70 7.17 12.48
N LYS A 118 7.99 5.87 12.34
CA LYS A 118 9.07 5.39 11.48
C LYS A 118 8.80 5.79 10.02
N PRO A 119 9.86 5.96 9.20
CA PRO A 119 9.68 6.10 7.76
C PRO A 119 8.83 4.97 7.19
N ALA A 120 8.12 5.26 6.11
CA ALA A 120 7.32 4.25 5.43
C ALA A 120 8.22 3.24 4.70
N ASP A 121 7.71 2.04 4.50
CA ASP A 121 8.27 1.06 3.58
C ASP A 121 7.65 1.23 2.21
N LEU A 122 8.47 1.15 1.17
CA LEU A 122 8.04 1.18 -0.22
C LEU A 122 8.50 -0.08 -0.92
N ILE A 123 7.56 -0.76 -1.56
CA ILE A 123 7.79 -1.99 -2.33
C ILE A 123 7.44 -1.74 -3.80
N GLY A 124 8.36 -2.12 -4.67
CA GLY A 124 8.21 -1.98 -6.11
C GLY A 124 8.78 -0.68 -6.67
N THR A 125 8.97 -0.69 -7.96
CA THR A 125 9.39 0.45 -8.80
C THR A 125 8.62 0.43 -10.11
N ILE A 126 8.72 1.49 -10.91
CA ILE A 126 8.08 1.49 -12.24
C ILE A 126 8.57 0.33 -13.10
N CYS A 127 9.88 -0.01 -13.03
CA CYS A 127 10.46 -1.11 -13.80
C CYS A 127 10.19 -2.50 -13.22
N ASN A 128 9.96 -2.57 -11.92
CA ASN A 128 9.68 -3.82 -11.20
C ASN A 128 8.57 -3.62 -10.18
N PRO A 129 7.32 -3.47 -10.63
CA PRO A 129 6.17 -3.22 -9.79
C PRO A 129 5.70 -4.47 -9.04
N CYS A 130 4.76 -4.27 -8.13
CA CYS A 130 4.05 -5.34 -7.45
C CYS A 130 2.81 -5.76 -8.25
N LYS A 131 2.51 -7.05 -8.18
CA LYS A 131 1.27 -7.64 -8.68
C LYS A 131 0.41 -8.06 -7.49
N LEU A 132 -0.89 -7.80 -7.57
CA LEU A 132 -1.89 -8.32 -6.64
C LEU A 132 -2.22 -9.78 -6.98
N THR A 133 -2.23 -10.62 -5.93
CA THR A 133 -2.79 -11.97 -5.95
C THR A 133 -3.85 -12.05 -4.87
N PRO A 134 -5.14 -11.93 -5.22
CA PRO A 134 -6.23 -12.00 -4.27
C PRO A 134 -6.66 -13.45 -4.04
N SER A 135 -7.13 -13.76 -2.83
CA SER A 135 -7.79 -15.02 -2.49
C SER A 135 -8.98 -14.72 -1.59
N TYR A 136 -10.14 -15.26 -1.91
CA TYR A 136 -11.37 -15.06 -1.13
C TYR A 136 -11.75 -16.31 -0.37
N THR A 137 -12.09 -16.13 0.90
CA THR A 137 -12.66 -17.17 1.75
C THR A 137 -14.01 -16.70 2.30
N GLY A 138 -15.08 -17.41 1.96
CA GLY A 138 -16.44 -17.14 2.45
C GLY A 138 -17.05 -18.40 3.01
N ASN A 139 -17.29 -18.43 4.32
CA ASN A 139 -17.96 -19.52 5.04
C ASN A 139 -18.72 -18.96 6.26
N ASN A 140 -19.26 -19.81 7.11
CA ASN A 140 -20.02 -19.39 8.28
C ASN A 140 -19.16 -18.66 9.34
N GLU A 141 -17.85 -18.78 9.29
CA GLU A 141 -16.91 -18.22 10.28
C GLU A 141 -16.15 -17.01 9.74
N SER A 142 -15.95 -16.94 8.43
CA SER A 142 -15.12 -15.92 7.80
C SER A 142 -15.70 -15.45 6.46
N ASN A 143 -15.62 -14.15 6.22
CA ASN A 143 -15.90 -13.49 4.96
C ASN A 143 -14.80 -12.48 4.70
N THR A 144 -13.68 -12.96 4.18
CA THR A 144 -12.45 -12.17 4.03
C THR A 144 -11.80 -12.37 2.67
N ASN A 145 -11.13 -11.33 2.20
CA ASN A 145 -10.22 -11.38 1.06
C ASN A 145 -8.79 -11.29 1.58
N GLU A 146 -7.99 -12.31 1.34
CA GLU A 146 -6.56 -12.26 1.51
C GLU A 146 -5.94 -11.62 0.27
N MET A 147 -5.20 -10.55 0.47
CA MET A 147 -4.55 -9.80 -0.60
C MET A 147 -3.03 -9.87 -0.44
N THR A 148 -2.36 -10.35 -1.46
CA THR A 148 -0.90 -10.41 -1.49
C THR A 148 -0.37 -9.57 -2.64
N PHE A 149 0.44 -8.56 -2.32
CA PHE A 149 1.18 -7.76 -3.29
C PHE A 149 2.62 -8.24 -3.31
N THR A 150 3.05 -8.80 -4.42
CA THR A 150 4.41 -9.33 -4.57
C THR A 150 5.10 -8.66 -5.75
N GLN A 151 6.36 -8.29 -5.58
CA GLN A 151 7.19 -7.77 -6.67
C GLN A 151 7.32 -8.80 -7.79
N ILE A 152 7.14 -8.37 -9.05
CA ILE A 152 7.03 -9.30 -10.20
C ILE A 152 8.32 -10.06 -10.45
N SER A 153 9.45 -9.38 -10.31
CA SER A 153 10.77 -9.96 -10.56
C SER A 153 11.71 -9.71 -9.39
N LYS A 154 12.74 -10.53 -9.27
CA LYS A 154 13.82 -10.28 -8.31
C LYS A 154 14.45 -8.92 -8.58
N GLY A 155 14.66 -8.16 -7.52
CA GLY A 155 15.20 -6.82 -7.63
C GLY A 155 15.74 -6.28 -6.31
N SER A 156 15.45 -5.01 -6.05
CA SER A 156 15.80 -4.34 -4.81
C SER A 156 14.98 -4.88 -3.65
N ASP A 157 15.53 -4.80 -2.47
CA ASP A 157 14.83 -5.00 -1.21
C ASP A 157 13.83 -3.86 -0.96
N ILE A 158 13.10 -3.93 0.14
CA ILE A 158 12.18 -2.91 0.59
C ILE A 158 12.90 -1.58 0.79
N PHE A 159 12.40 -0.51 0.20
CA PHE A 159 12.96 0.82 0.35
C PHE A 159 12.41 1.53 1.59
N ILE A 160 13.27 2.30 2.25
CA ILE A 160 12.85 3.28 3.26
C ILE A 160 12.35 4.52 2.51
N TYR A 161 11.05 4.81 2.63
CA TYR A 161 10.43 5.94 1.96
C TYR A 161 10.16 7.11 2.91
N LYS A 162 10.72 8.27 2.59
CA LYS A 162 10.57 9.50 3.37
C LYS A 162 9.69 10.54 2.68
N GLY A 163 9.40 10.33 1.40
CA GLY A 163 8.56 11.23 0.62
C GLY A 163 7.07 11.12 0.94
N THR A 164 6.29 11.88 0.21
CA THR A 164 4.83 11.87 0.26
C THR A 164 4.25 11.47 -1.10
N VAL A 165 3.00 11.04 -1.07
CA VAL A 165 2.20 10.73 -2.27
C VAL A 165 0.92 11.53 -2.19
N THR A 166 0.51 12.14 -3.28
CA THR A 166 -0.81 12.76 -3.38
C THR A 166 -1.86 11.66 -3.38
N LEU A 167 -2.75 11.66 -2.39
CA LEU A 167 -3.83 10.70 -2.24
C LEU A 167 -5.12 11.29 -2.78
N GLU A 168 -6.04 10.41 -3.20
CA GLU A 168 -7.41 10.78 -3.47
C GLU A 168 -8.03 11.42 -2.22
N GLU A 169 -8.65 12.58 -2.38
CA GLU A 169 -9.42 13.16 -1.29
C GLU A 169 -10.64 12.27 -1.02
N PRO A 170 -10.94 11.96 0.26
CA PRO A 170 -12.15 11.23 0.57
C PRO A 170 -13.33 12.00 0.00
N VAL A 171 -14.14 11.34 -0.82
CA VAL A 171 -15.39 11.91 -1.34
C VAL A 171 -16.23 12.29 -0.13
N SER A 172 -16.29 13.57 0.19
CA SER A 172 -17.26 14.07 1.16
C SER A 172 -18.64 13.80 0.56
N VAL A 173 -19.33 12.80 1.10
CA VAL A 173 -20.75 12.59 0.80
C VAL A 173 -21.45 13.85 1.30
N VAL A 174 -21.68 14.79 0.40
CA VAL A 174 -22.60 15.86 0.64
C VAL A 174 -23.95 15.16 0.75
N GLU A 175 -24.44 14.96 1.96
CA GLU A 175 -25.84 14.65 2.16
C GLU A 175 -26.63 15.78 1.46
N THR A 176 -27.11 15.50 0.27
CA THR A 176 -28.08 16.34 -0.39
C THR A 176 -29.32 16.29 0.50
N GLY A 177 -29.40 17.30 1.38
CA GLY A 177 -30.55 17.48 2.24
C GLY A 177 -31.80 17.51 1.35
N VAL A 178 -32.56 16.44 1.39
CA VAL A 178 -33.91 16.42 0.89
C VAL A 178 -34.66 17.47 1.70
N LYS A 179 -34.89 18.62 1.11
CA LYS A 179 -35.81 19.62 1.64
C LYS A 179 -37.19 18.99 1.68
N VAL A 180 -37.57 18.48 2.85
CA VAL A 180 -38.94 18.10 3.12
C VAL A 180 -39.77 19.39 3.06
N VAL A 181 -40.47 19.61 1.98
CA VAL A 181 -41.45 20.67 1.87
C VAL A 181 -42.58 20.31 2.84
N PRO A 182 -42.92 21.15 3.83
CA PRO A 182 -44.03 20.84 4.72
C PRO A 182 -45.32 20.87 3.90
N PHE A 183 -46.06 19.78 4.00
CA PHE A 183 -47.40 19.68 3.44
C PHE A 183 -48.29 20.67 4.19
N ILE A 184 -48.66 21.77 3.56
CA ILE A 184 -49.63 22.70 4.09
C ILE A 184 -50.99 22.05 3.89
N SER A 185 -51.61 21.55 4.96
CA SER A 185 -53.01 21.18 4.95
C SER A 185 -53.84 22.48 4.92
N GLU A 186 -54.36 22.84 3.75
CA GLU A 186 -55.43 23.82 3.68
C GLU A 186 -56.65 23.26 4.40
N GLY A 187 -57.06 23.99 5.42
CA GLY A 187 -58.34 23.77 6.08
C GLY A 187 -59.46 24.24 5.20
N GLN A 188 -60.51 23.48 5.19
CA GLN A 188 -61.81 24.00 4.73
C GLN A 188 -62.92 23.57 5.67
N TYR A 189 -63.60 24.58 6.13
CA TYR A 189 -65.04 24.77 6.48
C TYR A 189 -65.75 23.65 7.25
#